data_8be7b48404d43d66aca226eedba3fce0
#
_entry.id   8be7b48404d43d66aca226eedba3fce0
#
_cell.length_a   1.000
_cell.length_b   1.000
_cell.length_c   1.000
_cell.angle_alpha   90.00
_cell.angle_beta   90.00
_cell.angle_gamma   90.00
#
_symmetry.space_group_name_H-M   'P 1'
#
loop_
_entity.id
_entity.type
_entity.pdbx_description
1 polymer ?
#
loop_
_entity_poly.entity_id
_entity_poly.type
_entity_poly.pdbx_seq_one_letter_code
_entity_poly.pdbx_strand_id
1 'polypeptide(L)'
;LARFHQNNLRGAMSDYDFALDVDPNNFLGHYNRGLLRAQVGDDNRAIEDFNFVIEMEPDNMMAIFNRAVLLDQTGDYKGAIKDYSKVIEEYPNFLTGYHYRAQARRKVGDIKGAEADEYKVLKAEIDRQNGVKQNDVADANGDKTRKKSDKNMNNYRKIVVADNSDSEPTYKSEYRGKVQDKNVTITLEPMYVLTYYEKPSEVRRQVNYYKYIDDLNRRKALSSRLLITNQETALTEAQVKEHFASIDEHTSVIVEHPNDAIARFARSLDFYLVQDLDNAIADLTQAIICDGTFFPAYFNRALIRYKQLEYNKAEDEMNRTAGNAVIPKPEVKVMDYDIIKNDLDKVIELAPDFVYAYYNRGNVLSVLKDYRAAIVDYDKAIALDPNFADAYFNRGLTHIFLGNNRQGIADLSKAGELGIVSAYNIIKRFTEQKE
;
A
#
# COMPACT_ATOMS: atom_id res chain seq x y z
N LEU A 1 -9.08 -22.22 2.14
CA LEU A 1 -8.10 -22.54 1.10
C LEU A 1 -8.63 -22.30 -0.32
N ALA A 2 -9.78 -22.90 -0.73
CA ALA A 2 -10.31 -22.76 -2.08
C ALA A 2 -10.55 -21.27 -2.45
N ARG A 3 -11.16 -20.49 -1.56
CA ARG A 3 -11.41 -19.06 -1.76
C ARG A 3 -10.12 -18.23 -1.81
N PHE A 4 -9.11 -18.64 -1.06
CA PHE A 4 -7.79 -18.01 -1.12
C PHE A 4 -7.14 -18.19 -2.50
N HIS A 5 -7.16 -19.41 -3.05
CA HIS A 5 -6.65 -19.70 -4.39
C HIS A 5 -7.44 -19.00 -5.50
N GLN A 6 -8.70 -18.65 -5.25
CA GLN A 6 -9.53 -17.84 -6.13
C GLN A 6 -9.31 -16.33 -5.95
N ASN A 7 -8.32 -15.93 -5.14
CA ASN A 7 -8.05 -14.54 -4.75
C ASN A 7 -9.24 -13.84 -4.06
N ASN A 8 -10.13 -14.61 -3.44
CA ASN A 8 -11.21 -14.11 -2.62
C ASN A 8 -10.76 -14.04 -1.16
N LEU A 9 -9.88 -13.06 -0.87
CA LEU A 9 -9.23 -12.93 0.44
C LEU A 9 -10.24 -12.69 1.57
N ARG A 10 -11.30 -11.91 1.31
CA ARG A 10 -12.37 -11.65 2.29
C ARG A 10 -13.15 -12.92 2.64
N GLY A 11 -13.52 -13.70 1.62
CA GLY A 11 -14.20 -14.97 1.84
C GLY A 11 -13.31 -16.00 2.53
N ALA A 12 -12.00 -16.00 2.20
CA ALA A 12 -11.03 -16.85 2.87
C ALA A 12 -10.85 -16.47 4.36
N MET A 13 -10.82 -15.16 4.68
CA MET A 13 -10.77 -14.70 6.08
C MET A 13 -11.98 -15.17 6.87
N SER A 14 -13.18 -14.97 6.32
CA SER A 14 -14.42 -15.45 6.97
C SER A 14 -14.43 -16.96 7.17
N ASP A 15 -13.89 -17.73 6.22
CA ASP A 15 -13.80 -19.20 6.37
C ASP A 15 -12.83 -19.61 7.49
N TYR A 16 -11.68 -18.90 7.63
CA TYR A 16 -10.74 -19.16 8.73
C TYR A 16 -11.30 -18.72 10.08
N ASP A 17 -11.98 -17.57 10.16
CA ASP A 17 -12.62 -17.13 11.39
C ASP A 17 -13.68 -18.14 11.83
N PHE A 18 -14.53 -18.60 10.92
CA PHE A 18 -15.52 -19.63 11.21
C PHE A 18 -14.89 -20.97 11.63
N ALA A 19 -13.81 -21.40 10.97
CA ALA A 19 -13.11 -22.62 11.33
C ALA A 19 -12.52 -22.54 12.75
N LEU A 20 -12.00 -21.37 13.13
CA LEU A 20 -11.44 -21.14 14.47
C LEU A 20 -12.51 -20.85 15.54
N ASP A 21 -13.71 -20.43 15.16
CA ASP A 21 -14.87 -20.41 16.07
C ASP A 21 -15.33 -21.84 16.42
N VAL A 22 -15.22 -22.78 15.47
CA VAL A 22 -15.56 -24.20 15.67
C VAL A 22 -14.47 -24.95 16.43
N ASP A 23 -13.19 -24.70 16.05
CA ASP A 23 -12.00 -25.31 16.68
C ASP A 23 -10.96 -24.21 16.98
N PRO A 24 -11.03 -23.58 18.15
CA PRO A 24 -10.11 -22.50 18.56
C PRO A 24 -8.64 -22.94 18.69
N ASN A 25 -8.39 -24.25 18.77
CA ASN A 25 -7.04 -24.79 18.93
C ASN A 25 -6.43 -25.26 17.60
N ASN A 26 -7.08 -25.01 16.48
CA ASN A 26 -6.58 -25.40 15.16
C ASN A 26 -5.36 -24.57 14.76
N PHE A 27 -4.16 -25.08 15.04
CA PHE A 27 -2.92 -24.35 14.79
C PHE A 27 -2.71 -24.06 13.28
N LEU A 28 -3.17 -24.95 12.37
CA LEU A 28 -3.12 -24.69 10.92
C LEU A 28 -4.09 -23.59 10.50
N GLY A 29 -5.25 -23.52 11.15
CA GLY A 29 -6.21 -22.43 10.99
C GLY A 29 -5.58 -21.09 11.35
N HIS A 30 -4.95 -21.01 12.53
CA HIS A 30 -4.20 -19.83 12.97
C HIS A 30 -3.04 -19.51 12.05
N TYR A 31 -2.22 -20.49 11.65
CA TYR A 31 -1.09 -20.27 10.75
C TYR A 31 -1.53 -19.66 9.40
N ASN A 32 -2.53 -20.27 8.77
CA ASN A 32 -3.03 -19.81 7.48
C ASN A 32 -3.76 -18.45 7.58
N ARG A 33 -4.49 -18.21 8.67
CA ARG A 33 -5.10 -16.90 8.94
C ARG A 33 -4.03 -15.84 9.19
N GLY A 34 -2.97 -16.17 9.91
CA GLY A 34 -1.82 -15.31 10.13
C GLY A 34 -1.15 -14.91 8.82
N LEU A 35 -0.93 -15.86 7.89
CA LEU A 35 -0.40 -15.56 6.56
C LEU A 35 -1.33 -14.63 5.76
N LEU A 36 -2.64 -14.90 5.81
CA LEU A 36 -3.63 -14.08 5.12
C LEU A 36 -3.69 -12.66 5.72
N ARG A 37 -3.67 -12.53 7.06
CA ARG A 37 -3.61 -11.24 7.76
C ARG A 37 -2.35 -10.45 7.42
N ALA A 38 -1.19 -11.10 7.39
CA ALA A 38 0.05 -10.48 6.95
C ALA A 38 -0.03 -9.97 5.49
N GLN A 39 -0.65 -10.76 4.61
CA GLN A 39 -0.82 -10.37 3.21
C GLN A 39 -1.74 -9.16 3.02
N VAL A 40 -2.75 -8.99 3.88
CA VAL A 40 -3.66 -7.83 3.83
C VAL A 40 -3.21 -6.66 4.72
N GLY A 41 -2.03 -6.74 5.33
CA GLY A 41 -1.44 -5.67 6.14
C GLY A 41 -1.97 -5.59 7.59
N ASP A 42 -2.61 -6.65 8.08
CA ASP A 42 -3.07 -6.75 9.46
C ASP A 42 -2.02 -7.42 10.34
N ASP A 43 -0.83 -6.78 10.39
CA ASP A 43 0.39 -7.35 10.94
C ASP A 43 0.27 -7.72 12.43
N ASN A 44 -0.41 -6.88 13.23
CA ASN A 44 -0.58 -7.14 14.66
C ASN A 44 -1.38 -8.41 14.94
N ARG A 45 -2.53 -8.59 14.25
CA ARG A 45 -3.32 -9.81 14.42
C ARG A 45 -2.67 -11.03 13.76
N ALA A 46 -1.86 -10.82 12.71
CA ALA A 46 -1.03 -11.88 12.16
C ALA A 46 0.02 -12.36 13.18
N ILE A 47 0.67 -11.44 13.90
CA ILE A 47 1.60 -11.77 15.00
C ILE A 47 0.88 -12.55 16.12
N GLU A 48 -0.35 -12.17 16.48
CA GLU A 48 -1.16 -12.91 17.45
C GLU A 48 -1.40 -14.36 17.00
N ASP A 49 -1.78 -14.55 15.72
CA ASP A 49 -1.98 -15.89 15.16
C ASP A 49 -0.67 -16.70 15.15
N PHE A 50 0.48 -16.10 14.77
CA PHE A 50 1.76 -16.81 14.85
C PHE A 50 2.24 -17.04 16.28
N ASN A 51 1.93 -16.16 17.22
CA ASN A 51 2.21 -16.41 18.65
C ASN A 51 1.48 -17.68 19.10
N PHE A 52 0.19 -17.81 18.74
CA PHE A 52 -0.57 -19.01 19.03
C PHE A 52 0.11 -20.28 18.48
N VAL A 53 0.48 -20.23 17.17
CA VAL A 53 1.15 -21.37 16.54
C VAL A 53 2.46 -21.73 17.23
N ILE A 54 3.28 -20.75 17.60
CA ILE A 54 4.58 -20.96 18.27
C ILE A 54 4.41 -21.48 19.69
N GLU A 55 3.32 -21.12 20.36
CA GLU A 55 3.01 -21.61 21.72
C GLU A 55 2.63 -23.09 21.67
N MET A 56 1.88 -23.49 20.64
CA MET A 56 1.50 -24.90 20.39
C MET A 56 2.66 -25.73 19.85
N GLU A 57 3.44 -25.15 18.93
CA GLU A 57 4.59 -25.77 18.29
C GLU A 57 5.83 -24.85 18.41
N PRO A 58 6.57 -24.91 19.52
CA PRO A 58 7.73 -24.03 19.77
C PRO A 58 8.85 -24.13 18.74
N ASP A 59 8.90 -25.24 18.00
CA ASP A 59 9.89 -25.52 16.96
C ASP A 59 9.35 -25.32 15.54
N ASN A 60 8.20 -24.66 15.39
CA ASN A 60 7.67 -24.28 14.10
C ASN A 60 8.46 -23.08 13.55
N MET A 61 9.61 -23.35 12.90
CA MET A 61 10.52 -22.32 12.41
C MET A 61 9.88 -21.44 11.33
N MET A 62 8.88 -21.95 10.61
CA MET A 62 8.13 -21.16 9.63
C MET A 62 7.27 -20.07 10.31
N ALA A 63 6.57 -20.43 11.39
CA ALA A 63 5.80 -19.46 12.17
C ALA A 63 6.72 -18.43 12.84
N ILE A 64 7.86 -18.88 13.39
CA ILE A 64 8.87 -18.00 14.01
C ILE A 64 9.43 -17.02 12.98
N PHE A 65 9.77 -17.49 11.79
CA PHE A 65 10.30 -16.63 10.73
C PHE A 65 9.27 -15.61 10.23
N ASN A 66 8.01 -16.04 10.01
CA ASN A 66 6.93 -15.14 9.62
C ASN A 66 6.66 -14.08 10.70
N ARG A 67 6.65 -14.48 11.96
CA ARG A 67 6.53 -13.54 13.08
C ARG A 67 7.72 -12.56 13.12
N ALA A 68 8.94 -13.03 12.90
CA ALA A 68 10.12 -12.16 12.87
C ALA A 68 10.02 -11.07 11.79
N VAL A 69 9.54 -11.42 10.60
CA VAL A 69 9.31 -10.45 9.50
C VAL A 69 8.30 -9.39 9.92
N LEU A 70 7.20 -9.80 10.54
CA LEU A 70 6.16 -8.88 11.00
C LEU A 70 6.62 -8.01 12.17
N LEU A 71 7.39 -8.57 13.13
CA LEU A 71 8.00 -7.80 14.22
C LEU A 71 8.98 -6.75 13.69
N ASP A 72 9.75 -7.07 12.64
CA ASP A 72 10.63 -6.08 11.99
C ASP A 72 9.82 -4.98 11.29
N GLN A 73 8.71 -5.33 10.61
CA GLN A 73 7.81 -4.38 9.95
C GLN A 73 7.09 -3.48 10.96
N THR A 74 6.70 -4.02 12.11
CA THR A 74 5.99 -3.29 13.17
C THR A 74 6.92 -2.55 14.14
N GLY A 75 8.24 -2.63 13.94
CA GLY A 75 9.24 -1.87 14.69
C GLY A 75 9.76 -2.55 15.96
N ASP A 76 9.33 -3.77 16.30
CA ASP A 76 9.95 -4.58 17.34
C ASP A 76 11.19 -5.30 16.80
N TYR A 77 12.22 -4.51 16.49
CA TYR A 77 13.47 -5.01 15.94
C TYR A 77 14.20 -5.99 16.89
N LYS A 78 14.04 -5.83 18.21
CA LYS A 78 14.67 -6.73 19.18
C LYS A 78 13.98 -8.10 19.19
N GLY A 79 12.66 -8.14 19.13
CA GLY A 79 11.87 -9.35 18.95
C GLY A 79 12.20 -10.05 17.64
N ALA A 80 12.26 -9.30 16.55
CA ALA A 80 12.64 -9.80 15.23
C ALA A 80 14.03 -10.45 15.23
N ILE A 81 15.05 -9.78 15.80
CA ILE A 81 16.42 -10.32 15.90
C ILE A 81 16.45 -11.64 16.68
N LYS A 82 15.69 -11.74 17.77
CA LYS A 82 15.59 -12.96 18.57
C LYS A 82 15.02 -14.11 17.74
N ASP A 83 13.93 -13.87 17.04
CA ASP A 83 13.25 -14.87 16.23
C ASP A 83 14.10 -15.27 15.02
N TYR A 84 14.69 -14.31 14.28
CA TYR A 84 15.65 -14.63 13.21
C TYR A 84 16.84 -15.44 13.72
N SER A 85 17.33 -15.15 14.92
CA SER A 85 18.47 -15.90 15.49
C SER A 85 18.10 -17.35 15.77
N LYS A 86 16.89 -17.63 16.30
CA LYS A 86 16.41 -18.98 16.51
C LYS A 86 16.30 -19.75 15.18
N VAL A 87 15.77 -19.11 14.13
CA VAL A 87 15.67 -19.73 12.79
C VAL A 87 17.04 -20.03 12.21
N ILE A 88 18.00 -19.11 12.31
CA ILE A 88 19.38 -19.28 11.79
C ILE A 88 20.16 -20.34 12.56
N GLU A 89 19.91 -20.47 13.86
CA GLU A 89 20.51 -21.51 14.68
C GLU A 89 20.09 -22.91 14.22
N GLU A 90 18.81 -23.09 13.88
CA GLU A 90 18.27 -24.35 13.36
C GLU A 90 18.65 -24.57 11.89
N TYR A 91 18.67 -23.49 11.08
CA TYR A 91 18.98 -23.52 9.65
C TYR A 91 20.17 -22.61 9.29
N PRO A 92 21.44 -23.02 9.57
CA PRO A 92 22.64 -22.19 9.38
C PRO A 92 22.91 -21.75 7.93
N ASN A 93 22.28 -22.42 6.96
CA ASN A 93 22.43 -22.12 5.53
C ASN A 93 21.26 -21.29 4.97
N PHE A 94 20.31 -20.86 5.80
CA PHE A 94 19.19 -20.02 5.40
C PHE A 94 19.62 -18.54 5.30
N LEU A 95 20.25 -18.17 4.18
CA LEU A 95 20.86 -16.85 3.96
C LEU A 95 19.86 -15.70 4.08
N THR A 96 18.60 -15.92 3.72
CA THR A 96 17.52 -14.92 3.85
C THR A 96 17.32 -14.50 5.31
N GLY A 97 17.45 -15.42 6.27
CA GLY A 97 17.37 -15.12 7.70
C GLY A 97 18.51 -14.19 8.16
N TYR A 98 19.74 -14.42 7.68
CA TYR A 98 20.87 -13.53 7.97
C TYR A 98 20.65 -12.12 7.39
N HIS A 99 20.14 -12.05 6.15
CA HIS A 99 19.86 -10.78 5.49
C HIS A 99 18.88 -9.92 6.30
N TYR A 100 17.74 -10.49 6.69
CA TYR A 100 16.73 -9.76 7.48
C TYR A 100 17.24 -9.44 8.90
N ARG A 101 17.98 -10.36 9.54
CA ARG A 101 18.57 -10.08 10.84
C ARG A 101 19.58 -8.93 10.79
N ALA A 102 20.40 -8.85 9.75
CA ALA A 102 21.32 -7.75 9.53
C ALA A 102 20.59 -6.41 9.44
N GLN A 103 19.49 -6.35 8.68
CA GLN A 103 18.68 -5.14 8.58
C GLN A 103 18.09 -4.73 9.93
N ALA A 104 17.52 -5.66 10.68
CA ALA A 104 16.98 -5.40 12.00
C ALA A 104 18.07 -4.96 13.00
N ARG A 105 19.27 -5.56 12.94
CA ARG A 105 20.44 -5.17 13.75
C ARG A 105 20.90 -3.74 13.46
N ARG A 106 20.91 -3.30 12.20
CA ARG A 106 21.22 -1.90 11.83
C ARG A 106 20.24 -0.93 12.47
N LYS A 107 18.95 -1.26 12.46
CA LYS A 107 17.89 -0.42 13.05
C LYS A 107 18.02 -0.25 14.57
N VAL A 108 18.62 -1.22 15.28
CA VAL A 108 18.91 -1.12 16.72
C VAL A 108 20.33 -0.63 17.04
N GLY A 109 21.15 -0.32 16.02
CA GLY A 109 22.52 0.17 16.19
C GLY A 109 23.57 -0.93 16.42
N ASP A 110 23.24 -2.21 16.28
CA ASP A 110 24.20 -3.33 16.33
C ASP A 110 24.91 -3.48 14.98
N ILE A 111 25.79 -2.53 14.67
CA ILE A 111 26.51 -2.48 13.39
C ILE A 111 27.43 -3.69 13.23
N LYS A 112 28.16 -4.09 14.28
CA LYS A 112 29.09 -5.22 14.21
C LYS A 112 28.36 -6.54 13.93
N GLY A 113 27.22 -6.76 14.58
CA GLY A 113 26.39 -7.92 14.34
C GLY A 113 25.79 -7.92 12.93
N ALA A 114 25.39 -6.76 12.41
CA ALA A 114 24.87 -6.61 11.06
C ALA A 114 25.95 -6.95 10.02
N GLU A 115 27.15 -6.39 10.14
CA GLU A 115 28.28 -6.66 9.23
C GLU A 115 28.67 -8.15 9.21
N ALA A 116 28.62 -8.82 10.37
CA ALA A 116 28.90 -10.26 10.45
C ALA A 116 27.87 -11.09 9.68
N ASP A 117 26.59 -10.73 9.78
CA ASP A 117 25.52 -11.39 9.03
C ASP A 117 25.63 -11.12 7.51
N GLU A 118 25.88 -9.87 7.11
CA GLU A 118 26.08 -9.47 5.71
C GLU A 118 27.30 -10.18 5.10
N TYR A 119 28.40 -10.30 5.85
CA TYR A 119 29.58 -11.06 5.41
C TYR A 119 29.24 -12.53 5.15
N LYS A 120 28.40 -13.15 6.00
CA LYS A 120 27.94 -14.52 5.80
C LYS A 120 27.17 -14.68 4.48
N VAL A 121 26.27 -13.74 4.18
CA VAL A 121 25.50 -13.72 2.91
C VAL A 121 26.43 -13.53 1.72
N LEU A 122 27.31 -12.52 1.75
CA LEU A 122 28.26 -12.21 0.69
C LEU A 122 29.20 -13.37 0.41
N LYS A 123 29.76 -14.00 1.47
CA LYS A 123 30.63 -15.16 1.32
C LYS A 123 29.93 -16.32 0.61
N ALA A 124 28.69 -16.63 1.01
CA ALA A 124 27.92 -17.69 0.38
C ALA A 124 27.60 -17.39 -1.10
N GLU A 125 27.45 -16.12 -1.46
CA GLU A 125 27.22 -15.71 -2.84
C GLU A 125 28.49 -15.83 -3.69
N ILE A 126 29.65 -15.46 -3.15
CA ILE A 126 30.96 -15.65 -3.79
C ILE A 126 31.26 -17.15 -3.95
N ASP A 127 31.02 -17.95 -2.91
CA ASP A 127 31.23 -19.41 -2.96
C ASP A 127 30.35 -20.06 -4.06
N ARG A 128 29.09 -19.60 -4.21
CA ARG A 128 28.18 -20.03 -5.28
C ARG A 128 28.71 -19.66 -6.67
N GLN A 129 29.21 -18.44 -6.84
CA GLN A 129 29.79 -17.97 -8.11
C GLN A 129 31.05 -18.76 -8.49
N ASN A 130 31.83 -19.16 -7.50
CA ASN A 130 33.05 -19.97 -7.67
C ASN A 130 32.76 -21.47 -7.83
N GLY A 131 31.49 -21.88 -7.90
CA GLY A 131 31.11 -23.30 -8.08
C GLY A 131 31.31 -24.15 -6.83
N VAL A 132 31.58 -23.56 -5.67
CA VAL A 132 31.68 -24.30 -4.41
C VAL A 132 30.26 -24.75 -4.04
N LYS A 133 30.00 -26.07 -4.14
CA LYS A 133 28.73 -26.62 -3.65
C LYS A 133 28.67 -26.42 -2.13
N GLN A 134 27.72 -25.63 -1.66
CA GLN A 134 27.35 -25.69 -0.25
C GLN A 134 26.88 -27.13 0.02
N ASN A 135 27.56 -27.79 0.96
CA ASN A 135 27.05 -29.07 1.45
C ASN A 135 25.71 -28.76 2.10
N ASP A 136 24.62 -29.24 1.47
CA ASP A 136 23.37 -29.42 2.17
C ASP A 136 23.74 -30.27 3.41
N VAL A 137 23.65 -29.67 4.60
CA VAL A 137 23.82 -30.43 5.83
C VAL A 137 22.67 -31.42 5.81
N ALA A 138 22.99 -32.62 5.33
CA ALA A 138 22.07 -33.73 5.37
C ALA A 138 21.75 -34.01 6.84
N ASP A 139 20.48 -34.10 7.10
CA ASP A 139 19.84 -34.52 8.32
C ASP A 139 20.70 -35.46 9.18
N ALA A 140 21.34 -34.91 10.21
CA ALA A 140 22.02 -35.71 11.23
C ALA A 140 21.00 -36.39 12.19
N ASN A 141 19.73 -35.96 12.19
CA ASN A 141 18.64 -36.55 12.96
C ASN A 141 17.50 -36.93 12.00
N GLY A 142 17.39 -38.22 11.72
CA GLY A 142 16.36 -38.81 10.88
C GLY A 142 14.97 -38.78 11.51
N ASP A 143 14.41 -37.62 11.75
CA ASP A 143 13.02 -37.47 12.15
C ASP A 143 12.10 -37.71 10.95
N LYS A 144 11.43 -38.85 10.97
CA LYS A 144 10.53 -39.31 9.90
C LYS A 144 9.13 -38.67 9.95
N THR A 145 8.87 -37.80 10.92
CA THR A 145 7.54 -37.26 11.19
C THR A 145 7.22 -35.97 10.45
N ARG A 146 8.22 -35.22 9.95
CA ARG A 146 8.01 -33.98 9.17
C ARG A 146 8.10 -34.25 7.67
N LYS A 147 7.13 -33.74 6.91
CA LYS A 147 7.14 -33.81 5.45
C LYS A 147 8.31 -33.01 4.87
N LYS A 148 8.85 -33.46 3.74
CA LYS A 148 9.95 -32.80 3.01
C LYS A 148 9.70 -31.31 2.71
N SER A 149 8.43 -30.88 2.62
CA SER A 149 8.03 -29.48 2.41
C SER A 149 8.35 -28.58 3.60
N ASP A 150 8.36 -29.12 4.82
CA ASP A 150 8.56 -28.33 6.05
C ASP A 150 10.02 -27.95 6.27
N LYS A 151 10.94 -28.64 5.59
CA LYS A 151 12.38 -28.42 5.67
C LYS A 151 12.89 -27.34 4.70
N ASN A 152 12.06 -26.90 3.76
CA ASN A 152 12.42 -25.85 2.80
C ASN A 152 11.85 -24.50 3.21
N MET A 153 12.66 -23.69 3.91
CA MET A 153 12.30 -22.35 4.35
C MET A 153 11.89 -21.40 3.21
N ASN A 154 12.15 -21.75 1.94
CA ASN A 154 11.69 -20.97 0.79
C ASN A 154 10.17 -21.12 0.56
N ASN A 155 9.51 -22.06 1.24
CA ASN A 155 8.07 -22.28 1.17
C ASN A 155 7.26 -21.56 2.28
N TYR A 156 7.91 -20.76 3.12
CA TYR A 156 7.29 -20.13 4.29
C TYR A 156 6.07 -19.22 3.99
N ARG A 157 5.92 -18.76 2.75
CA ARG A 157 4.75 -17.97 2.30
C ARG A 157 3.61 -18.81 1.73
N LYS A 158 3.77 -20.13 1.65
CA LYS A 158 2.73 -21.02 1.10
C LYS A 158 1.76 -21.44 2.20
N ILE A 159 0.46 -21.39 1.89
CA ILE A 159 -0.58 -21.89 2.78
C ILE A 159 -0.46 -23.41 2.93
N VAL A 160 -0.51 -23.88 4.16
CA VAL A 160 -0.31 -25.30 4.53
C VAL A 160 -1.64 -26.04 4.52
N VAL A 161 -1.65 -27.28 4.01
CA VAL A 161 -2.82 -28.19 4.01
C VAL A 161 -2.74 -29.10 5.22
N ALA A 162 -3.84 -29.22 5.97
CA ALA A 162 -3.94 -30.08 7.15
C ALA A 162 -3.72 -31.56 6.82
N ASP A 163 -2.88 -32.24 7.61
CA ASP A 163 -2.88 -33.69 7.73
C ASP A 163 -3.60 -34.04 9.04
N ASN A 164 -4.52 -35.00 9.00
CA ASN A 164 -5.28 -35.44 10.16
C ASN A 164 -4.35 -36.10 11.21
N SER A 165 -3.90 -35.35 12.18
CA SER A 165 -3.29 -35.91 13.39
C SER A 165 -3.95 -35.30 14.61
N ASP A 166 -4.62 -36.16 15.37
CA ASP A 166 -5.33 -35.84 16.61
C ASP A 166 -4.36 -35.43 17.71
N SER A 167 -4.43 -34.16 18.13
CA SER A 167 -3.91 -33.73 19.43
C SER A 167 -4.74 -32.56 19.93
N GLU A 168 -5.44 -32.72 21.03
CA GLU A 168 -6.16 -31.68 21.76
C GLU A 168 -5.23 -31.02 22.78
N PRO A 169 -4.79 -29.77 22.58
CA PRO A 169 -4.09 -29.01 23.59
C PRO A 169 -4.96 -27.93 24.23
N THR A 170 -4.76 -27.72 25.53
CA THR A 170 -5.37 -26.62 26.29
C THR A 170 -4.53 -25.35 26.17
N TYR A 171 -5.11 -24.28 25.58
CA TYR A 171 -4.44 -22.99 25.35
C TYR A 171 -4.98 -21.86 26.25
N LYS A 172 -4.06 -21.05 26.81
CA LYS A 172 -4.38 -19.78 27.49
C LYS A 172 -3.49 -18.66 26.92
N SER A 173 -4.07 -17.71 26.19
CA SER A 173 -3.32 -16.59 25.61
C SER A 173 -3.14 -15.45 26.62
N GLU A 174 -1.86 -15.08 26.89
CA GLU A 174 -1.49 -13.88 27.66
C GLU A 174 -1.15 -12.67 26.77
N TYR A 175 -1.24 -12.84 25.42
CA TYR A 175 -0.69 -11.87 24.46
C TYR A 175 -1.77 -11.00 23.79
N ARG A 176 -3.01 -11.13 24.16
CA ARG A 176 -4.10 -10.33 23.59
C ARG A 176 -3.85 -8.85 23.83
N GLY A 177 -3.50 -8.11 22.77
CA GLY A 177 -3.40 -6.65 22.82
C GLY A 177 -2.00 -6.05 23.02
N LYS A 178 -0.89 -6.82 23.05
CA LYS A 178 0.45 -6.30 23.43
C LYS A 178 1.31 -5.78 22.28
N VAL A 179 1.01 -6.09 21.02
CA VAL A 179 1.80 -5.62 19.88
C VAL A 179 1.07 -4.47 19.20
N GLN A 180 1.69 -3.31 19.20
CA GLN A 180 1.22 -2.12 18.49
C GLN A 180 2.27 -1.74 17.47
N ASP A 181 1.86 -1.53 16.22
CA ASP A 181 2.68 -0.82 15.27
C ASP A 181 2.79 0.64 15.72
N LYS A 182 3.94 1.00 16.31
CA LYS A 182 4.22 2.39 16.72
C LYS A 182 4.60 3.28 15.54
N ASN A 183 4.86 2.69 14.37
CA ASN A 183 5.38 3.37 13.19
C ASN A 183 4.34 3.50 12.06
N VAL A 184 3.05 3.21 12.31
CA VAL A 184 1.99 3.48 11.31
C VAL A 184 2.00 4.95 11.00
N THR A 185 2.46 5.29 9.81
CA THR A 185 2.30 6.63 9.26
C THR A 185 0.82 6.82 8.96
N ILE A 186 0.17 7.71 9.72
CA ILE A 186 -1.23 8.05 9.49
C ILE A 186 -1.28 9.03 8.34
N THR A 187 -1.45 8.53 7.13
CA THR A 187 -1.57 9.33 5.91
C THR A 187 -2.95 9.15 5.30
N LEU A 188 -3.45 10.18 4.65
CA LEU A 188 -4.67 10.08 3.85
C LEU A 188 -4.46 9.10 2.70
N GLU A 189 -5.52 8.38 2.31
CA GLU A 189 -5.53 7.65 1.04
C GLU A 189 -5.32 8.64 -0.11
N PRO A 190 -4.58 8.26 -1.19
CA PRO A 190 -4.18 9.17 -2.25
C PRO A 190 -5.36 9.77 -3.02
N MET A 191 -5.09 10.89 -3.69
CA MET A 191 -6.03 11.52 -4.62
C MET A 191 -6.22 10.68 -5.87
N TYR A 192 -7.42 10.72 -6.45
CA TYR A 192 -7.75 10.07 -7.73
C TYR A 192 -7.19 10.84 -8.93
N VAL A 193 -6.84 10.10 -9.96
CA VAL A 193 -6.34 10.61 -11.24
C VAL A 193 -7.04 9.90 -12.40
N LEU A 194 -7.09 10.54 -13.54
CA LEU A 194 -7.40 9.90 -14.81
C LEU A 194 -6.09 9.52 -15.50
N THR A 195 -5.88 8.22 -15.72
CA THR A 195 -4.63 7.68 -16.28
C THR A 195 -4.88 6.38 -17.06
N TYR A 196 -3.86 5.84 -17.71
CA TYR A 196 -3.96 4.60 -18.49
C TYR A 196 -3.59 3.34 -17.68
N TYR A 197 -2.91 3.50 -16.53
CA TYR A 197 -2.38 2.37 -15.78
C TYR A 197 -2.83 2.42 -14.33
N GLU A 198 -3.08 1.23 -13.80
CA GLU A 198 -3.48 1.01 -12.42
C GLU A 198 -2.69 -0.15 -11.84
N LYS A 199 -2.25 -0.02 -10.59
CA LYS A 199 -1.62 -1.12 -9.86
C LYS A 199 -2.64 -2.22 -9.62
N PRO A 200 -2.35 -3.48 -9.97
CA PRO A 200 -3.24 -4.60 -9.66
C PRO A 200 -3.51 -4.64 -8.16
N SER A 201 -4.78 -4.60 -7.79
CA SER A 201 -5.19 -4.71 -6.38
C SER A 201 -5.34 -6.18 -6.00
N GLU A 202 -4.70 -6.59 -4.90
CA GLU A 202 -4.86 -7.93 -4.32
C GLU A 202 -6.25 -8.11 -3.69
N VAL A 203 -6.85 -7.02 -3.24
CA VAL A 203 -8.21 -6.98 -2.72
C VAL A 203 -9.13 -6.46 -3.81
N ARG A 204 -10.21 -7.20 -4.11
CA ARG A 204 -11.19 -6.79 -5.13
C ARG A 204 -11.90 -5.52 -4.65
N ARG A 205 -11.39 -4.36 -5.06
CA ARG A 205 -12.06 -3.07 -4.88
C ARG A 205 -13.19 -2.91 -5.90
N GLN A 206 -14.15 -2.05 -5.57
CA GLN A 206 -15.17 -1.64 -6.53
C GLN A 206 -14.49 -0.99 -7.73
N VAL A 207 -14.95 -1.33 -8.94
CA VAL A 207 -14.46 -0.69 -10.17
C VAL A 207 -14.91 0.76 -10.16
N ASN A 208 -13.97 1.68 -10.24
CA ASN A 208 -14.27 3.10 -10.37
C ASN A 208 -14.92 3.37 -11.72
N TYR A 209 -16.07 4.00 -11.70
CA TYR A 209 -16.87 4.23 -12.91
C TYR A 209 -17.42 5.66 -12.91
N TYR A 210 -17.38 6.28 -14.07
CA TYR A 210 -18.13 7.49 -14.38
C TYR A 210 -18.54 7.51 -15.83
N LYS A 211 -19.81 7.79 -16.09
CA LYS A 211 -20.42 7.66 -17.43
C LYS A 211 -19.66 8.44 -18.50
N TYR A 212 -19.30 9.70 -18.24
CA TYR A 212 -18.58 10.54 -19.20
C TYR A 212 -17.23 9.93 -19.61
N ILE A 213 -16.47 9.39 -18.66
CA ILE A 213 -15.18 8.74 -18.92
C ILE A 213 -15.38 7.45 -19.72
N ASP A 214 -16.43 6.68 -19.42
CA ASP A 214 -16.78 5.48 -20.19
C ASP A 214 -17.19 5.83 -21.63
N ASP A 215 -17.93 6.93 -21.82
CA ASP A 215 -18.30 7.43 -23.14
C ASP A 215 -17.07 7.90 -23.95
N LEU A 216 -16.07 8.54 -23.34
CA LEU A 216 -14.78 8.84 -23.99
C LEU A 216 -14.07 7.56 -24.42
N ASN A 217 -14.02 6.55 -23.56
CA ASN A 217 -13.44 5.25 -23.85
C ASN A 217 -14.14 4.53 -25.02
N ARG A 218 -15.48 4.57 -25.06
CA ARG A 218 -16.27 3.96 -26.14
C ARG A 218 -16.04 4.63 -27.49
N ARG A 219 -15.83 5.94 -27.49
CA ARG A 219 -15.52 6.72 -28.72
C ARG A 219 -14.11 6.47 -29.22
N LYS A 220 -13.26 5.76 -28.44
CA LYS A 220 -11.84 5.59 -28.74
C LYS A 220 -11.14 6.93 -29.01
N ALA A 221 -11.50 7.94 -28.22
CA ALA A 221 -10.99 9.30 -28.34
C ALA A 221 -9.53 9.43 -27.89
N LEU A 222 -9.01 8.42 -27.17
CA LEU A 222 -7.68 8.35 -26.61
C LEU A 222 -6.97 7.09 -27.11
N SER A 223 -5.65 7.07 -27.07
CA SER A 223 -4.80 5.94 -27.50
C SER A 223 -5.01 4.68 -26.67
N SER A 224 -5.34 4.84 -25.39
CA SER A 224 -5.60 3.75 -24.45
C SER A 224 -6.84 4.03 -23.61
N ARG A 225 -7.31 2.98 -22.91
CA ARG A 225 -8.48 3.11 -22.02
C ARG A 225 -8.14 4.00 -20.84
N LEU A 226 -8.92 5.06 -20.63
CA LEU A 226 -8.80 5.95 -19.48
C LEU A 226 -9.43 5.30 -18.25
N LEU A 227 -8.68 5.25 -17.16
CA LEU A 227 -9.07 4.72 -15.85
C LEU A 227 -9.19 5.85 -14.84
N ILE A 228 -10.04 5.64 -13.84
CA ILE A 228 -10.14 6.51 -12.66
C ILE A 228 -9.51 5.74 -11.50
N THR A 229 -8.37 6.15 -11.01
CA THR A 229 -7.66 5.40 -9.96
C THR A 229 -6.89 6.30 -9.00
N ASN A 230 -6.66 5.83 -7.78
CA ASN A 230 -5.69 6.36 -6.82
C ASN A 230 -4.53 5.37 -6.58
N GLN A 231 -4.48 4.28 -7.36
CA GLN A 231 -3.48 3.23 -7.29
C GLN A 231 -2.59 3.26 -8.53
N GLU A 232 -1.69 4.22 -8.60
CA GLU A 232 -0.78 4.35 -9.73
C GLU A 232 0.31 3.29 -9.70
N THR A 233 0.79 2.90 -10.87
CA THR A 233 1.90 1.95 -11.01
C THR A 233 3.06 2.59 -11.76
N ALA A 234 4.28 2.18 -11.40
CA ALA A 234 5.46 2.57 -12.17
C ALA A 234 5.43 1.88 -13.54
N LEU A 235 5.81 2.61 -14.57
CA LEU A 235 5.92 2.10 -15.93
C LEU A 235 7.15 1.23 -16.09
N THR A 236 7.06 0.26 -16.98
CA THR A 236 8.22 -0.47 -17.51
C THR A 236 8.97 0.41 -18.51
N GLU A 237 10.26 0.10 -18.75
CA GLU A 237 11.07 0.82 -19.74
C GLU A 237 10.45 0.82 -21.15
N ALA A 238 9.79 -0.29 -21.52
CA ALA A 238 9.09 -0.42 -22.79
C ALA A 238 7.91 0.56 -22.88
N GLN A 239 7.08 0.64 -21.83
CA GLN A 239 5.95 1.58 -21.75
C GLN A 239 6.41 3.04 -21.79
N VAL A 240 7.52 3.37 -21.12
CA VAL A 240 8.09 4.73 -21.17
C VAL A 240 8.46 5.10 -22.61
N LYS A 241 9.07 4.19 -23.37
CA LYS A 241 9.40 4.42 -24.79
C LYS A 241 8.14 4.59 -25.65
N GLU A 242 7.09 3.80 -25.40
CA GLU A 242 5.79 3.91 -26.09
C GLU A 242 5.16 5.29 -25.86
N HIS A 243 5.22 5.83 -24.62
CA HIS A 243 4.68 7.15 -24.31
C HIS A 243 5.48 8.28 -24.94
N PHE A 244 6.80 8.17 -25.06
CA PHE A 244 7.58 9.16 -25.82
C PHE A 244 7.18 9.16 -27.31
N ALA A 245 6.98 7.99 -27.92
CA ALA A 245 6.47 7.92 -29.31
C ALA A 245 5.05 8.49 -29.45
N SER A 246 4.19 8.24 -28.46
CA SER A 246 2.82 8.80 -28.42
C SER A 246 2.82 10.34 -28.28
N ILE A 247 3.77 10.92 -27.52
CA ILE A 247 3.96 12.38 -27.44
C ILE A 247 4.25 12.97 -28.83
N ASP A 248 5.11 12.32 -29.62
CA ASP A 248 5.45 12.79 -30.98
C ASP A 248 4.25 12.68 -31.90
N GLU A 249 3.47 11.59 -31.81
CA GLU A 249 2.23 11.38 -32.57
C GLU A 249 1.20 12.47 -32.25
N HIS A 250 0.88 12.66 -30.95
CA HIS A 250 -0.06 13.71 -30.53
C HIS A 250 0.43 15.11 -30.85
N THR A 251 1.75 15.34 -30.87
CA THR A 251 2.33 16.61 -31.29
C THR A 251 1.99 16.89 -32.76
N SER A 252 2.08 15.89 -33.63
CA SER A 252 1.72 16.01 -35.03
C SER A 252 0.23 16.34 -35.22
N VAL A 253 -0.64 15.64 -34.48
CA VAL A 253 -2.09 15.91 -34.47
C VAL A 253 -2.40 17.33 -34.01
N ILE A 254 -1.74 17.83 -32.96
CA ILE A 254 -1.94 19.18 -32.42
C ILE A 254 -1.45 20.26 -33.41
N VAL A 255 -0.41 19.99 -34.19
CA VAL A 255 0.06 20.90 -35.25
C VAL A 255 -1.02 21.03 -36.34
N GLU A 256 -1.65 19.93 -36.74
CA GLU A 256 -2.72 19.92 -37.75
C GLU A 256 -4.04 20.49 -37.20
N HIS A 257 -4.34 20.20 -35.94
CA HIS A 257 -5.57 20.60 -35.24
C HIS A 257 -5.28 21.36 -33.93
N PRO A 258 -4.86 22.62 -33.97
CA PRO A 258 -4.38 23.35 -32.78
C PRO A 258 -5.41 23.53 -31.67
N ASN A 259 -6.69 23.43 -31.98
CA ASN A 259 -7.79 23.61 -31.03
C ASN A 259 -8.40 22.27 -30.53
N ASP A 260 -7.73 21.16 -30.78
CA ASP A 260 -8.20 19.85 -30.30
C ASP A 260 -7.85 19.68 -28.80
N ALA A 261 -8.86 19.86 -27.94
CA ALA A 261 -8.72 19.70 -26.49
C ALA A 261 -8.42 18.25 -26.11
N ILE A 262 -8.94 17.27 -26.85
CA ILE A 262 -8.74 15.85 -26.54
C ILE A 262 -7.30 15.43 -26.88
N ALA A 263 -6.77 15.84 -28.03
CA ALA A 263 -5.38 15.55 -28.39
C ALA A 263 -4.39 16.16 -27.40
N ARG A 264 -4.65 17.38 -26.91
CA ARG A 264 -3.84 18.00 -25.84
C ARG A 264 -3.95 17.27 -24.52
N PHE A 265 -5.15 16.85 -24.15
CA PHE A 265 -5.36 16.04 -22.96
C PHE A 265 -4.64 14.69 -23.06
N ALA A 266 -4.70 14.02 -24.22
CA ALA A 266 -4.00 12.76 -24.45
C ALA A 266 -2.49 12.93 -24.29
N ARG A 267 -1.90 13.96 -24.92
CA ARG A 267 -0.47 14.25 -24.79
C ARG A 267 -0.08 14.61 -23.34
N SER A 268 -0.95 15.30 -22.62
CA SER A 268 -0.73 15.60 -21.19
C SER A 268 -0.66 14.35 -20.32
N LEU A 269 -1.45 13.30 -20.63
CA LEU A 269 -1.39 12.01 -19.96
C LEU A 269 -0.05 11.32 -20.22
N ASP A 270 0.44 11.36 -21.46
CA ASP A 270 1.75 10.81 -21.81
C ASP A 270 2.87 11.55 -21.09
N PHE A 271 2.88 12.90 -21.07
CA PHE A 271 3.83 13.70 -20.30
C PHE A 271 3.78 13.37 -18.81
N TYR A 272 2.57 13.24 -18.24
CA TYR A 272 2.39 12.86 -16.85
C TYR A 272 3.01 11.49 -16.54
N LEU A 273 2.79 10.51 -17.40
CA LEU A 273 3.29 9.14 -17.25
C LEU A 273 4.82 9.05 -17.33
N VAL A 274 5.45 9.89 -18.16
CA VAL A 274 6.92 10.00 -18.20
C VAL A 274 7.50 11.00 -17.18
N GLN A 275 6.66 11.47 -16.23
CA GLN A 275 7.02 12.38 -15.14
C GLN A 275 7.42 13.80 -15.58
N ASP A 276 7.05 14.22 -16.76
CA ASP A 276 7.20 15.61 -17.24
C ASP A 276 5.96 16.44 -16.82
N LEU A 277 5.93 16.82 -15.55
CA LEU A 277 4.77 17.48 -14.95
C LEU A 277 4.54 18.89 -15.52
N ASP A 278 5.58 19.59 -15.90
CA ASP A 278 5.49 20.95 -16.44
C ASP A 278 4.78 20.96 -17.80
N ASN A 279 5.20 20.09 -18.73
CA ASN A 279 4.56 19.96 -20.03
C ASN A 279 3.14 19.38 -19.92
N ALA A 280 2.91 18.46 -18.98
CA ALA A 280 1.56 17.96 -18.68
C ALA A 280 0.61 19.10 -18.25
N ILE A 281 1.03 19.97 -17.31
CA ILE A 281 0.24 21.13 -16.85
C ILE A 281 0.01 22.14 -17.99
N ALA A 282 1.01 22.38 -18.83
CA ALA A 282 0.91 23.28 -19.98
C ALA A 282 -0.15 22.78 -20.97
N ASP A 283 -0.09 21.50 -21.34
CA ASP A 283 -1.08 20.91 -22.27
C ASP A 283 -2.50 20.89 -21.68
N LEU A 284 -2.67 20.57 -20.41
CA LEU A 284 -3.97 20.64 -19.74
C LEU A 284 -4.51 22.07 -19.71
N THR A 285 -3.63 23.06 -19.53
CA THR A 285 -4.02 24.47 -19.58
C THR A 285 -4.50 24.85 -21.00
N GLN A 286 -3.80 24.40 -22.03
CA GLN A 286 -4.22 24.63 -23.41
C GLN A 286 -5.50 23.86 -23.77
N ALA A 287 -5.68 22.62 -23.28
CA ALA A 287 -6.92 21.86 -23.44
C ALA A 287 -8.13 22.61 -22.87
N ILE A 288 -7.97 23.22 -21.69
CA ILE A 288 -8.99 24.05 -21.05
C ILE A 288 -9.30 25.33 -21.87
N ILE A 289 -8.27 25.94 -22.45
CA ILE A 289 -8.47 27.12 -23.33
C ILE A 289 -9.24 26.71 -24.59
N CYS A 290 -8.99 25.53 -25.15
CA CYS A 290 -9.68 25.02 -26.32
C CYS A 290 -11.13 24.61 -26.00
N ASP A 291 -11.36 23.98 -24.85
CA ASP A 291 -12.71 23.60 -24.37
C ASP A 291 -12.81 23.83 -22.86
N GLY A 292 -13.37 24.97 -22.47
CA GLY A 292 -13.58 25.32 -21.05
C GLY A 292 -14.61 24.45 -20.31
N THR A 293 -15.30 23.55 -21.01
CA THR A 293 -16.26 22.61 -20.43
C THR A 293 -15.69 21.20 -20.25
N PHE A 294 -14.45 20.96 -20.71
CA PHE A 294 -13.79 19.67 -20.65
C PHE A 294 -13.22 19.42 -19.24
N PHE A 295 -14.09 19.01 -18.30
CA PHE A 295 -13.75 18.84 -16.89
C PHE A 295 -12.58 17.86 -16.63
N PRO A 296 -12.28 16.81 -17.43
CA PRO A 296 -11.14 15.93 -17.21
C PRO A 296 -9.80 16.67 -17.19
N ALA A 297 -9.67 17.73 -17.99
CA ALA A 297 -8.44 18.54 -18.01
C ALA A 297 -8.24 19.33 -16.70
N TYR A 298 -9.29 19.90 -16.12
CA TYR A 298 -9.22 20.55 -14.81
C TYR A 298 -8.88 19.54 -13.70
N PHE A 299 -9.54 18.37 -13.73
CA PHE A 299 -9.35 17.33 -12.74
C PHE A 299 -7.89 16.84 -12.68
N ASN A 300 -7.31 16.50 -13.83
CA ASN A 300 -5.91 16.08 -13.89
C ASN A 300 -4.95 17.22 -13.60
N ARG A 301 -5.24 18.45 -14.05
CA ARG A 301 -4.37 19.59 -13.75
C ARG A 301 -4.28 19.87 -12.25
N ALA A 302 -5.38 19.77 -11.53
CA ALA A 302 -5.41 19.89 -10.08
C ALA A 302 -4.48 18.89 -9.41
N LEU A 303 -4.59 17.59 -9.78
CA LEU A 303 -3.76 16.54 -9.21
C LEU A 303 -2.28 16.71 -9.57
N ILE A 304 -1.97 16.98 -10.83
CA ILE A 304 -0.58 17.08 -11.27
C ILE A 304 0.13 18.27 -10.59
N ARG A 305 -0.58 19.40 -10.43
CA ARG A 305 -0.09 20.52 -9.61
C ARG A 305 0.14 20.13 -8.16
N TYR A 306 -0.80 19.39 -7.57
CA TYR A 306 -0.62 18.89 -6.19
C TYR A 306 0.63 18.03 -6.07
N LYS A 307 0.85 17.09 -6.98
CA LYS A 307 2.05 16.25 -7.01
C LYS A 307 3.33 17.06 -7.19
N GLN A 308 3.32 18.04 -8.06
CA GLN A 308 4.45 18.94 -8.25
C GLN A 308 4.82 19.71 -6.97
N LEU A 309 3.82 20.18 -6.22
CA LEU A 309 4.03 20.82 -4.92
C LEU A 309 4.62 19.85 -3.89
N GLU A 310 4.08 18.65 -3.79
CA GLU A 310 4.59 17.64 -2.84
C GLU A 310 6.00 17.19 -3.22
N TYR A 311 6.30 17.01 -4.51
CA TYR A 311 7.65 16.70 -4.98
C TYR A 311 8.66 17.82 -4.61
N ASN A 312 8.31 19.08 -4.85
CA ASN A 312 9.16 20.22 -4.52
C ASN A 312 9.43 20.29 -3.01
N LYS A 313 8.42 20.02 -2.16
CA LYS A 313 8.58 19.96 -0.70
C LYS A 313 9.54 18.85 -0.27
N ALA A 314 9.37 17.64 -0.82
CA ALA A 314 10.20 16.49 -0.47
C ALA A 314 11.66 16.73 -0.91
N GLU A 315 11.90 17.34 -2.06
CA GLU A 315 13.22 17.72 -2.54
C GLU A 315 13.89 18.75 -1.64
N ASP A 316 13.15 19.78 -1.21
CA ASP A 316 13.65 20.82 -0.31
C ASP A 316 14.00 20.25 1.07
N GLU A 317 13.18 19.34 1.60
CA GLU A 317 13.45 18.66 2.87
C GLU A 317 14.68 17.75 2.78
N MET A 318 14.83 16.99 1.70
CA MET A 318 15.98 16.15 1.46
C MET A 318 17.27 16.98 1.34
N ASN A 319 17.24 18.13 0.64
CA ASN A 319 18.38 19.02 0.50
C ASN A 319 18.77 19.67 1.85
N ARG A 320 17.80 20.04 2.69
CA ARG A 320 18.05 20.55 4.05
C ARG A 320 18.72 19.51 4.95
N THR A 321 18.24 18.26 4.90
CA THR A 321 18.82 17.15 5.70
C THR A 321 20.21 16.73 5.22
N ALA A 322 20.50 16.84 3.92
CA ALA A 322 21.83 16.55 3.35
C ALA A 322 22.87 17.65 3.60
N GLY A 323 22.49 18.79 4.20
CA GLY A 323 23.41 19.93 4.43
C GLY A 323 23.83 20.65 3.13
N ASN A 324 23.13 20.42 2.04
CA ASN A 324 23.38 21.09 0.77
C ASN A 324 22.91 22.54 0.85
N ALA A 325 23.61 23.45 0.15
CA ALA A 325 23.16 24.83 -0.01
C ALA A 325 21.81 24.81 -0.76
N VAL A 326 20.73 25.03 -0.03
CA VAL A 326 19.38 25.12 -0.62
C VAL A 326 19.31 26.44 -1.37
N ILE A 327 19.17 26.40 -2.70
CA ILE A 327 18.74 27.57 -3.46
C ILE A 327 17.32 27.85 -2.97
N PRO A 328 17.03 29.05 -2.40
CA PRO A 328 15.72 29.34 -1.88
C PRO A 328 14.69 29.25 -3.02
N LYS A 329 13.99 28.12 -3.12
CA LYS A 329 12.76 28.07 -3.89
C LYS A 329 11.68 28.84 -3.13
N PRO A 330 10.73 29.50 -3.81
CA PRO A 330 9.64 30.18 -3.12
C PRO A 330 8.93 29.17 -2.20
N GLU A 331 8.79 29.54 -0.91
CA GLU A 331 8.00 28.73 0.02
C GLU A 331 6.64 28.41 -0.58
N VAL A 332 6.22 27.13 -0.52
CA VAL A 332 4.87 26.71 -0.93
C VAL A 332 3.85 27.50 -0.10
N LYS A 333 3.15 28.41 -0.76
CA LYS A 333 2.17 29.28 -0.12
C LYS A 333 0.79 28.62 -0.15
N VAL A 334 -0.09 29.04 0.75
CA VAL A 334 -1.51 28.68 0.74
C VAL A 334 -2.14 28.94 -0.64
N MET A 335 -1.72 30.01 -1.33
CA MET A 335 -2.15 30.34 -2.70
C MET A 335 -1.88 29.23 -3.74
N ASP A 336 -0.85 28.41 -3.55
CA ASP A 336 -0.56 27.31 -4.49
C ASP A 336 -1.63 26.24 -4.43
N TYR A 337 -2.17 26.00 -3.23
CA TYR A 337 -3.31 25.10 -3.05
C TYR A 337 -4.64 25.71 -3.48
N ASP A 338 -4.79 27.03 -3.42
CA ASP A 338 -6.00 27.71 -3.92
C ASP A 338 -6.18 27.50 -5.42
N ILE A 339 -5.09 27.48 -6.20
CA ILE A 339 -5.14 27.19 -7.64
C ILE A 339 -5.64 25.75 -7.89
N ILE A 340 -5.18 24.80 -7.08
CA ILE A 340 -5.61 23.39 -7.15
C ILE A 340 -7.09 23.28 -6.80
N LYS A 341 -7.51 23.94 -5.72
CA LYS A 341 -8.90 23.97 -5.26
C LYS A 341 -9.82 24.59 -6.32
N ASN A 342 -9.42 25.69 -6.95
CA ASN A 342 -10.19 26.34 -8.01
C ASN A 342 -10.41 25.41 -9.23
N ASP A 343 -9.41 24.62 -9.62
CA ASP A 343 -9.60 23.61 -10.65
C ASP A 343 -10.63 22.55 -10.24
N LEU A 344 -10.59 22.06 -8.98
CA LEU A 344 -11.55 21.09 -8.46
C LEU A 344 -12.96 21.70 -8.30
N ASP A 345 -13.05 22.98 -7.90
CA ASP A 345 -14.32 23.73 -7.86
C ASP A 345 -14.96 23.78 -9.26
N LYS A 346 -14.13 23.99 -10.30
CA LYS A 346 -14.60 23.99 -11.68
C LYS A 346 -15.05 22.61 -12.15
N VAL A 347 -14.36 21.54 -11.72
CA VAL A 347 -14.84 20.16 -11.98
C VAL A 347 -16.20 19.93 -11.36
N ILE A 348 -16.40 20.34 -10.12
CA ILE A 348 -17.68 20.19 -9.38
C ILE A 348 -18.80 21.00 -10.05
N GLU A 349 -18.49 22.20 -10.56
CA GLU A 349 -19.45 23.00 -11.33
C GLU A 349 -19.90 22.30 -12.63
N LEU A 350 -18.93 21.73 -13.37
CA LEU A 350 -19.17 21.08 -14.67
C LEU A 350 -19.73 19.66 -14.55
N ALA A 351 -19.40 18.96 -13.49
CA ALA A 351 -19.76 17.56 -13.22
C ALA A 351 -20.10 17.36 -11.73
N PRO A 352 -21.27 17.84 -11.26
CA PRO A 352 -21.63 17.87 -9.84
C PRO A 352 -21.89 16.49 -9.22
N ASP A 353 -21.98 15.44 -10.03
CA ASP A 353 -22.09 14.04 -9.63
C ASP A 353 -20.76 13.26 -9.74
N PHE A 354 -19.66 13.93 -10.14
CA PHE A 354 -18.33 13.31 -10.22
C PHE A 354 -17.71 13.23 -8.82
N VAL A 355 -17.94 12.12 -8.14
CA VAL A 355 -17.61 11.87 -6.72
C VAL A 355 -16.14 12.15 -6.38
N TYR A 356 -15.21 11.85 -7.30
CA TYR A 356 -13.77 11.97 -7.10
C TYR A 356 -13.29 13.42 -6.98
N ALA A 357 -14.04 14.39 -7.51
CA ALA A 357 -13.69 15.80 -7.36
C ALA A 357 -13.90 16.29 -5.92
N TYR A 358 -15.00 15.91 -5.27
CA TYR A 358 -15.23 16.20 -3.87
C TYR A 358 -14.19 15.52 -2.98
N TYR A 359 -13.90 14.24 -3.26
CA TYR A 359 -12.88 13.49 -2.53
C TYR A 359 -11.50 14.17 -2.62
N ASN A 360 -11.05 14.51 -3.83
CA ASN A 360 -9.76 15.17 -4.04
C ASN A 360 -9.72 16.57 -3.38
N ARG A 361 -10.81 17.36 -3.45
CA ARG A 361 -10.87 18.66 -2.79
C ARG A 361 -10.84 18.50 -1.27
N GLY A 362 -11.51 17.51 -0.72
CA GLY A 362 -11.44 17.13 0.70
C GLY A 362 -10.01 16.81 1.14
N ASN A 363 -9.25 16.09 0.30
CA ASN A 363 -7.84 15.81 0.58
C ASN A 363 -7.01 17.10 0.62
N VAL A 364 -7.18 17.99 -0.34
CA VAL A 364 -6.49 19.31 -0.36
C VAL A 364 -6.83 20.14 0.88
N LEU A 365 -8.11 20.20 1.25
CA LEU A 365 -8.58 20.92 2.45
C LEU A 365 -8.01 20.30 3.75
N SER A 366 -7.89 18.96 3.81
CA SER A 366 -7.27 18.28 4.95
C SER A 366 -5.77 18.61 5.08
N VAL A 367 -5.03 18.71 3.96
CA VAL A 367 -3.64 19.15 3.95
C VAL A 367 -3.50 20.59 4.44
N LEU A 368 -4.44 21.46 4.06
CA LEU A 368 -4.55 22.84 4.55
C LEU A 368 -5.03 22.96 6.00
N LYS A 369 -5.37 21.82 6.65
CA LYS A 369 -5.94 21.72 8.00
C LYS A 369 -7.33 22.38 8.14
N ASP A 370 -8.00 22.67 7.03
CA ASP A 370 -9.42 23.03 7.05
C ASP A 370 -10.28 21.75 7.13
N TYR A 371 -10.16 21.08 8.27
CA TYR A 371 -10.81 19.80 8.50
C TYR A 371 -12.33 19.85 8.43
N ARG A 372 -12.93 20.99 8.76
CA ARG A 372 -14.40 21.15 8.70
C ARG A 372 -14.89 21.16 7.27
N ALA A 373 -14.25 21.94 6.41
CA ALA A 373 -14.59 21.97 4.99
C ALA A 373 -14.27 20.61 4.31
N ALA A 374 -13.17 19.97 4.68
CA ALA A 374 -12.82 18.63 4.18
C ALA A 374 -13.90 17.58 4.50
N ILE A 375 -14.43 17.58 5.73
CA ILE A 375 -15.51 16.67 6.14
C ILE A 375 -16.76 16.89 5.29
N VAL A 376 -17.14 18.14 5.00
CA VAL A 376 -18.29 18.46 4.14
C VAL A 376 -18.10 17.87 2.74
N ASP A 377 -16.91 17.93 2.17
CA ASP A 377 -16.59 17.35 0.86
C ASP A 377 -16.63 15.82 0.89
N TYR A 378 -16.05 15.19 1.91
CA TYR A 378 -16.16 13.72 2.07
C TYR A 378 -17.61 13.28 2.32
N ASP A 379 -18.40 14.04 3.06
CA ASP A 379 -19.83 13.79 3.24
C ASP A 379 -20.56 13.79 1.90
N LYS A 380 -20.24 14.75 1.03
CA LYS A 380 -20.82 14.82 -0.30
C LYS A 380 -20.37 13.65 -1.17
N ALA A 381 -19.07 13.26 -1.11
CA ALA A 381 -18.56 12.09 -1.82
C ALA A 381 -19.27 10.80 -1.40
N ILE A 382 -19.44 10.60 -0.08
CA ILE A 382 -20.15 9.43 0.48
C ILE A 382 -21.65 9.45 0.15
N ALA A 383 -22.27 10.61 0.11
CA ALA A 383 -23.67 10.74 -0.27
C ALA A 383 -23.90 10.35 -1.76
N LEU A 384 -22.91 10.65 -2.63
CA LEU A 384 -22.95 10.26 -4.04
C LEU A 384 -22.59 8.78 -4.25
N ASP A 385 -21.64 8.25 -3.50
CA ASP A 385 -21.27 6.82 -3.49
C ASP A 385 -21.13 6.29 -2.06
N PRO A 386 -22.18 5.64 -1.51
CA PRO A 386 -22.16 5.06 -0.17
C PRO A 386 -21.15 3.92 0.05
N ASN A 387 -20.51 3.42 -1.00
CA ASN A 387 -19.49 2.38 -0.93
C ASN A 387 -18.06 2.93 -1.15
N PHE A 388 -17.90 4.24 -1.15
CA PHE A 388 -16.61 4.89 -1.38
C PHE A 388 -15.69 4.75 -0.15
N ALA A 389 -14.97 3.64 -0.09
CA ALA A 389 -14.13 3.24 1.05
C ALA A 389 -13.10 4.32 1.43
N ASP A 390 -12.41 4.89 0.43
CA ASP A 390 -11.36 5.89 0.63
C ASP A 390 -11.91 7.19 1.26
N ALA A 391 -13.16 7.57 0.91
CA ALA A 391 -13.80 8.74 1.50
C ALA A 391 -14.14 8.53 2.99
N TYR A 392 -14.63 7.34 3.36
CA TYR A 392 -14.80 6.99 4.78
C TYR A 392 -13.47 7.00 5.52
N PHE A 393 -12.41 6.44 4.92
CA PHE A 393 -11.09 6.41 5.54
C PHE A 393 -10.56 7.81 5.81
N ASN A 394 -10.55 8.68 4.80
CA ASN A 394 -10.01 10.03 4.93
C ASN A 394 -10.90 10.94 5.81
N ARG A 395 -12.23 10.78 5.76
CA ARG A 395 -13.13 11.47 6.70
C ARG A 395 -12.88 11.02 8.13
N GLY A 396 -12.69 9.72 8.33
CA GLY A 396 -12.36 9.14 9.64
C GLY A 396 -11.07 9.70 10.22
N LEU A 397 -10.00 9.79 9.42
CA LEU A 397 -8.75 10.44 9.84
C LEU A 397 -8.95 11.93 10.12
N THR A 398 -9.72 12.62 9.28
CA THR A 398 -9.99 14.04 9.44
C THR A 398 -10.77 14.33 10.73
N HIS A 399 -11.73 13.45 11.08
CA HIS A 399 -12.41 13.51 12.39
C HIS A 399 -11.43 13.31 13.55
N ILE A 400 -10.49 12.37 13.44
CA ILE A 400 -9.47 12.15 14.47
C ILE A 400 -8.57 13.38 14.61
N PHE A 401 -8.13 14.00 13.52
CA PHE A 401 -7.32 15.21 13.54
C PHE A 401 -8.08 16.41 14.19
N LEU A 402 -9.40 16.41 14.07
CA LEU A 402 -10.27 17.40 14.71
C LEU A 402 -10.57 17.08 16.19
N GLY A 403 -10.13 15.92 16.71
CA GLY A 403 -10.40 15.45 18.07
C GLY A 403 -11.70 14.64 18.22
N ASN A 404 -12.44 14.39 17.15
CA ASN A 404 -13.71 13.66 17.13
C ASN A 404 -13.49 12.14 17.02
N ASN A 405 -12.73 11.55 17.93
CA ASN A 405 -12.27 10.15 17.83
C ASN A 405 -13.43 9.15 17.64
N ARG A 406 -14.59 9.35 18.27
CA ARG A 406 -15.73 8.44 18.14
C ARG A 406 -16.25 8.35 16.71
N GLN A 407 -16.40 9.49 16.03
CA GLN A 407 -16.85 9.56 14.64
C GLN A 407 -15.76 9.00 13.71
N GLY A 408 -14.50 9.37 13.98
CA GLY A 408 -13.35 8.87 13.22
C GLY A 408 -13.24 7.35 13.25
N ILE A 409 -13.40 6.73 14.42
CA ILE A 409 -13.38 5.27 14.57
C ILE A 409 -14.55 4.62 13.82
N ALA A 410 -15.75 5.21 13.85
CA ALA A 410 -16.91 4.68 13.13
C ALA A 410 -16.67 4.69 11.61
N ASP A 411 -16.12 5.78 11.07
CA ASP A 411 -15.78 5.88 9.64
C ASP A 411 -14.65 4.94 9.23
N LEU A 412 -13.59 4.83 10.04
CA LEU A 412 -12.51 3.87 9.79
C LEU A 412 -13.02 2.43 9.85
N SER A 413 -13.95 2.08 10.74
CA SER A 413 -14.58 0.77 10.77
C SER A 413 -15.33 0.50 9.47
N LYS A 414 -16.08 1.50 8.96
CA LYS A 414 -16.77 1.38 7.67
C LYS A 414 -15.79 1.24 6.49
N ALA A 415 -14.71 2.01 6.47
CA ALA A 415 -13.66 1.86 5.47
C ALA A 415 -13.04 0.45 5.48
N GLY A 416 -12.79 -0.10 6.67
CA GLY A 416 -12.30 -1.48 6.84
C GLY A 416 -13.29 -2.52 6.30
N GLU A 417 -14.60 -2.38 6.58
CA GLU A 417 -15.66 -3.24 6.01
C GLU A 417 -15.68 -3.17 4.48
N LEU A 418 -15.41 -1.99 3.91
CA LEU A 418 -15.38 -1.76 2.46
C LEU A 418 -14.04 -2.17 1.81
N GLY A 419 -13.06 -2.68 2.59
CA GLY A 419 -11.84 -3.30 2.08
C GLY A 419 -10.54 -2.54 2.37
N ILE A 420 -10.55 -1.41 3.08
CA ILE A 420 -9.33 -0.72 3.53
C ILE A 420 -8.90 -1.31 4.88
N VAL A 421 -8.16 -2.41 4.83
CA VAL A 421 -7.80 -3.18 6.02
C VAL A 421 -6.88 -2.41 6.97
N SER A 422 -6.03 -1.51 6.43
CA SER A 422 -5.15 -0.62 7.21
C SER A 422 -5.91 0.25 8.23
N ALA A 423 -7.21 0.49 8.00
CA ALA A 423 -8.07 1.23 8.93
C ALA A 423 -8.13 0.61 10.33
N TYR A 424 -8.08 -0.72 10.42
CA TYR A 424 -8.15 -1.42 11.71
C TYR A 424 -6.93 -1.17 12.60
N ASN A 425 -5.73 -0.99 12.02
CA ASN A 425 -4.52 -0.66 12.77
C ASN A 425 -4.62 0.73 13.40
N ILE A 426 -5.24 1.67 12.67
CA ILE A 426 -5.47 3.03 13.15
C ILE A 426 -6.51 3.03 14.27
N ILE A 427 -7.62 2.30 14.10
CA ILE A 427 -8.67 2.19 15.12
C ILE A 427 -8.07 1.74 16.46
N LYS A 428 -7.27 0.68 16.46
CA LYS A 428 -6.64 0.13 17.66
C LYS A 428 -5.85 1.21 18.42
N ARG A 429 -5.07 2.02 17.71
CA ARG A 429 -4.25 3.09 18.31
C ARG A 429 -5.08 4.14 19.06
N PHE A 430 -6.29 4.46 18.57
CA PHE A 430 -7.14 5.50 19.16
C PHE A 430 -8.18 4.96 20.16
N THR A 431 -8.40 3.64 20.24
CA THR A 431 -9.25 3.03 21.26
C THR A 431 -8.50 2.77 22.57
N GLU A 432 -7.20 2.49 22.51
CA GLU A 432 -6.37 2.19 23.70
C GLU A 432 -5.87 3.43 24.45
N GLN A 433 -6.02 4.64 23.93
CA GLN A 433 -5.68 5.90 24.64
C GLN A 433 -6.67 6.29 25.73
N LYS A 434 -7.66 5.46 26.06
CA LYS A 434 -8.70 5.73 27.07
C LYS A 434 -8.59 4.92 28.35
N GLU A 435 -7.53 4.11 28.53
CA GLU A 435 -7.13 3.51 29.79
C GLU A 435 -5.81 4.16 30.28
#